data_b30e14ab3ba380ee0d4e9d6e6c65d2a6
#
_entry.id   b30e14ab3ba380ee0d4e9d6e6c65d2a6
#
_cell.length_a   1.000
_cell.length_b   1.000
_cell.length_c   1.000
_cell.angle_alpha   90.00
_cell.angle_beta   90.00
_cell.angle_gamma   90.00
#
_symmetry.space_group_name_H-M   'P 1'
#
loop_
_entity.id
_entity.type
_entity.pdbx_description
1 polymer ?
#
loop_
_entity_poly.entity_id
_entity_poly.type
_entity_poly.pdbx_seq_one_letter_code
_entity_poly.pdbx_strand_id
1 'polypeptide(L)'
;RVGGTWRENTYPGCGCDVPSSLYSFSFALSSKWSHLFARQPEILSYLEEVSEDFGIKELIEFGTELEHAEWDERRHLWVLDTKTGEEKGQSLARTVVFATGPITEAQIPSLPGLDSFKGEMFHSAQWNHDYDLTGKRVAVIGTGASAIQFVPQIQPKVKELHVFQRTAPWVLPKPDMDLGDTSKQLIEKLPIIQKSWRKAVATSLNVINFGLRNPAALQPVSTAAK
;
A
#
# COMPACT_ATOMS: atom_id res chain seq x y z
N ARG A 1 10.13 -12.42 -3.84
CA ARG A 1 8.70 -12.62 -4.18
C ARG A 1 8.13 -11.31 -4.71
N VAL A 2 7.12 -11.40 -5.58
CA VAL A 2 6.31 -10.26 -6.04
C VAL A 2 5.47 -9.69 -4.89
N GLY A 3 5.08 -8.41 -4.97
CA GLY A 3 4.07 -7.82 -4.10
C GLY A 3 4.51 -6.61 -3.27
N GLY A 4 5.78 -6.53 -2.86
CA GLY A 4 6.30 -5.39 -2.09
C GLY A 4 5.42 -5.04 -0.88
N THR A 5 4.97 -3.80 -0.79
CA THR A 5 4.08 -3.30 0.27
C THR A 5 2.88 -4.21 0.54
N TRP A 6 2.28 -4.78 -0.50
CA TRP A 6 1.08 -5.62 -0.39
C TRP A 6 1.37 -7.06 0.04
N ARG A 7 2.61 -7.49 -0.05
CA ARG A 7 3.08 -8.73 0.56
C ARG A 7 3.46 -8.52 2.03
N GLU A 8 4.15 -7.43 2.33
CA GLU A 8 4.70 -7.17 3.65
C GLU A 8 3.63 -6.73 4.67
N ASN A 9 2.62 -5.97 4.25
CA ASN A 9 1.63 -5.41 5.16
C ASN A 9 0.36 -6.25 5.18
N THR A 10 0.20 -7.05 6.22
CA THR A 10 -0.90 -8.00 6.38
C THR A 10 -1.76 -7.73 7.61
N TYR A 11 -1.63 -6.57 8.23
CA TYR A 11 -2.43 -6.19 9.41
C TYR A 11 -3.94 -6.18 9.10
N PRO A 12 -4.80 -6.39 10.11
CA PRO A 12 -6.26 -6.40 9.92
C PRO A 12 -6.79 -5.12 9.25
N GLY A 13 -7.60 -5.28 8.22
CA GLY A 13 -8.17 -4.16 7.48
C GLY A 13 -7.23 -3.50 6.47
N CYS A 14 -6.03 -4.06 6.24
CA CYS A 14 -5.09 -3.54 5.26
C CYS A 14 -5.73 -3.45 3.88
N GLY A 15 -5.66 -2.27 3.26
CA GLY A 15 -6.24 -2.00 1.95
C GLY A 15 -5.76 -0.68 1.37
N CYS A 16 -6.14 -0.41 0.13
CA CYS A 16 -5.75 0.80 -0.57
C CYS A 16 -6.69 1.96 -0.28
N ASP A 17 -6.15 3.19 -0.25
CA ASP A 17 -6.92 4.44 -0.14
C ASP A 17 -7.17 5.09 -1.50
N VAL A 18 -6.71 4.45 -2.57
CA VAL A 18 -6.99 4.83 -3.96
C VAL A 18 -8.02 3.87 -4.53
N PRO A 19 -9.04 4.35 -5.26
CA PRO A 19 -10.02 3.47 -5.89
C PRO A 19 -9.36 2.39 -6.77
N SER A 20 -9.84 1.16 -6.67
CA SER A 20 -9.26 -0.03 -7.31
C SER A 20 -9.04 0.13 -8.83
N SER A 21 -9.97 0.82 -9.50
CA SER A 21 -9.85 1.11 -10.92
C SER A 21 -8.65 1.99 -11.29
N LEU A 22 -8.15 2.80 -10.35
CA LEU A 22 -6.95 3.61 -10.51
C LEU A 22 -5.70 2.92 -9.95
N TYR A 23 -5.86 2.12 -8.91
CA TYR A 23 -4.78 1.36 -8.29
C TYR A 23 -4.52 0.06 -9.05
N SER A 24 -4.49 0.16 -10.36
CA SER A 24 -4.17 -0.90 -11.30
C SER A 24 -3.39 -0.32 -12.48
N PHE A 25 -2.60 -1.14 -13.13
CA PHE A 25 -1.87 -0.72 -14.33
C PHE A 25 -2.84 -0.35 -15.45
N SER A 26 -2.55 0.70 -16.19
CA SER A 26 -3.43 1.16 -17.28
C SER A 26 -3.52 0.16 -18.45
N PHE A 27 -2.51 -0.68 -18.58
CA PHE A 27 -2.41 -1.74 -19.60
C PHE A 27 -2.96 -3.10 -19.11
N ALA A 28 -3.18 -3.27 -17.80
CA ALA A 28 -3.67 -4.50 -17.17
C ALA A 28 -4.81 -4.18 -16.19
N LEU A 29 -5.96 -3.76 -16.72
CA LEU A 29 -7.13 -3.48 -15.89
C LEU A 29 -7.76 -4.79 -15.41
N SER A 30 -8.25 -4.81 -14.16
CA SER A 30 -8.91 -5.97 -13.58
C SER A 30 -10.39 -5.68 -13.29
N SER A 31 -11.27 -6.64 -13.61
CA SER A 31 -12.69 -6.65 -13.23
C SER A 31 -12.96 -7.38 -11.91
N LYS A 32 -11.92 -7.97 -11.30
CA LYS A 32 -12.05 -8.91 -10.17
C LYS A 32 -12.19 -8.22 -8.80
N TRP A 33 -12.06 -6.89 -8.74
CA TRP A 33 -12.14 -6.15 -7.47
C TRP A 33 -13.45 -6.38 -6.74
N SER A 34 -13.40 -6.75 -5.47
CA SER A 34 -14.59 -6.93 -4.65
C SER A 34 -15.17 -5.60 -4.15
N HIS A 35 -14.30 -4.59 -3.97
CA HIS A 35 -14.67 -3.30 -3.41
C HIS A 35 -14.15 -2.14 -4.25
N LEU A 36 -14.76 -0.98 -4.07
CA LEU A 36 -14.28 0.27 -4.68
C LEU A 36 -12.83 0.58 -4.25
N PHE A 37 -12.46 0.19 -3.02
CA PHE A 37 -11.09 0.29 -2.49
C PHE A 37 -10.61 -1.12 -2.13
N ALA A 38 -9.75 -1.67 -2.98
CA ALA A 38 -9.29 -3.06 -2.86
C ALA A 38 -8.57 -3.34 -1.54
N ARG A 39 -8.80 -4.54 -1.04
CA ARG A 39 -8.11 -5.08 0.14
C ARG A 39 -6.75 -5.65 -0.24
N GLN A 40 -5.88 -5.73 0.73
CA GLN A 40 -4.50 -6.20 0.55
C GLN A 40 -4.40 -7.54 -0.21
N PRO A 41 -5.16 -8.60 0.11
CA PRO A 41 -5.02 -9.88 -0.60
C PRO A 41 -5.37 -9.79 -2.09
N GLU A 42 -6.35 -8.97 -2.45
CA GLU A 42 -6.74 -8.78 -3.85
C GLU A 42 -5.67 -8.04 -4.64
N ILE A 43 -5.04 -7.03 -4.02
CA ILE A 43 -3.96 -6.27 -4.66
C ILE A 43 -2.74 -7.16 -4.86
N LEU A 44 -2.40 -7.98 -3.87
CA LEU A 44 -1.30 -8.93 -3.98
C LEU A 44 -1.56 -9.92 -5.11
N SER A 45 -2.75 -10.54 -5.14
CA SER A 45 -3.15 -11.46 -6.20
C SER A 45 -3.09 -10.82 -7.59
N TYR A 46 -3.57 -9.58 -7.70
CA TYR A 46 -3.50 -8.81 -8.94
C TYR A 46 -2.05 -8.58 -9.41
N LEU A 47 -1.13 -8.24 -8.50
CA LEU A 47 0.27 -8.02 -8.84
C LEU A 47 0.97 -9.33 -9.26
N GLU A 48 0.62 -10.43 -8.61
CA GLU A 48 1.11 -11.77 -8.96
C GLU A 48 0.60 -12.20 -10.34
N GLU A 49 -0.71 -12.07 -10.61
CA GLU A 49 -1.31 -12.35 -11.91
C GLU A 49 -0.65 -11.52 -13.03
N VAL A 50 -0.53 -10.20 -12.85
CA VAL A 50 0.11 -9.34 -13.85
C VAL A 50 1.56 -9.74 -14.09
N SER A 51 2.30 -10.11 -13.05
CA SER A 51 3.70 -10.52 -13.21
C SER A 51 3.84 -11.82 -13.99
N GLU A 52 2.86 -12.70 -13.93
CA GLU A 52 2.80 -13.94 -14.73
C GLU A 52 2.34 -13.66 -16.17
N ASP A 53 1.23 -12.97 -16.34
CA ASP A 53 0.62 -12.69 -17.64
C ASP A 53 1.55 -11.92 -18.58
N PHE A 54 2.42 -11.08 -18.04
CA PHE A 54 3.40 -10.30 -18.81
C PHE A 54 4.82 -10.92 -18.81
N GLY A 55 5.01 -12.13 -18.29
CA GLY A 55 6.31 -12.82 -18.24
C GLY A 55 7.37 -12.08 -17.40
N ILE A 56 6.96 -11.16 -16.51
CA ILE A 56 7.88 -10.36 -15.70
C ILE A 56 8.58 -11.23 -14.66
N LYS A 57 7.86 -12.21 -14.11
CA LYS A 57 8.36 -13.08 -13.05
C LYS A 57 9.63 -13.83 -13.43
N GLU A 58 9.78 -14.18 -14.71
CA GLU A 58 10.96 -14.87 -15.27
C GLU A 58 12.18 -13.94 -15.40
N LEU A 59 11.96 -12.62 -15.36
CA LEU A 59 13.01 -11.60 -15.45
C LEU A 59 13.49 -11.13 -14.08
N ILE A 60 12.89 -11.63 -12.99
CA ILE A 60 13.22 -11.21 -11.63
C ILE A 60 14.19 -12.20 -11.00
N GLU A 61 15.34 -11.71 -10.59
CA GLU A 61 16.29 -12.46 -9.77
C GLU A 61 15.86 -12.39 -8.30
N PHE A 62 15.05 -13.36 -7.87
CA PHE A 62 14.56 -13.42 -6.50
C PHE A 62 15.64 -13.80 -5.50
N GLY A 63 15.56 -13.25 -4.27
CA GLY A 63 16.52 -13.52 -3.21
C GLY A 63 17.86 -12.83 -3.43
N THR A 64 17.92 -11.92 -4.41
CA THR A 64 19.12 -11.16 -4.77
C THR A 64 19.01 -9.74 -4.23
N GLU A 65 19.99 -9.35 -3.44
CA GLU A 65 20.13 -8.01 -2.86
C GLU A 65 21.15 -7.21 -3.67
N LEU A 66 20.83 -5.95 -3.97
CA LEU A 66 21.78 -5.00 -4.53
C LEU A 66 22.52 -4.33 -3.37
N GLU A 67 23.78 -4.71 -3.15
CA GLU A 67 24.62 -4.17 -2.08
C GLU A 67 25.25 -2.82 -2.44
N HIS A 68 25.67 -2.69 -3.73
CA HIS A 68 26.34 -1.47 -4.21
C HIS A 68 26.04 -1.20 -5.69
N ALA A 69 25.99 0.06 -6.06
CA ALA A 69 25.85 0.50 -7.46
C ALA A 69 26.78 1.68 -7.71
N GLU A 70 27.69 1.54 -8.64
CA GLU A 70 28.68 2.57 -9.00
C GLU A 70 28.68 2.84 -10.50
N TRP A 71 28.79 4.11 -10.89
CA TRP A 71 28.91 4.51 -12.28
C TRP A 71 30.38 4.46 -12.72
N ASP A 72 30.66 3.65 -13.74
CA ASP A 72 31.99 3.56 -14.37
C ASP A 72 32.07 4.55 -15.54
N GLU A 73 32.76 5.67 -15.32
CA GLU A 73 32.93 6.72 -16.34
C GLU A 73 33.67 6.25 -17.59
N ARG A 74 34.56 5.25 -17.48
CA ARG A 74 35.33 4.77 -18.63
C ARG A 74 34.50 3.89 -19.54
N ARG A 75 33.64 3.06 -18.96
CA ARG A 75 32.77 2.13 -19.67
C ARG A 75 31.42 2.70 -20.01
N HIS A 76 31.03 3.82 -19.39
CA HIS A 76 29.70 4.41 -19.43
C HIS A 76 28.59 3.40 -19.03
N LEU A 77 28.83 2.68 -17.93
CA LEU A 77 27.97 1.64 -17.41
C LEU A 77 27.90 1.72 -15.89
N TRP A 78 26.76 1.29 -15.36
CA TRP A 78 26.62 0.98 -13.95
C TRP A 78 27.23 -0.38 -13.65
N VAL A 79 28.03 -0.46 -12.60
CA VAL A 79 28.53 -1.68 -11.99
C VAL A 79 27.66 -1.95 -10.77
N LEU A 80 27.01 -3.12 -10.74
CA LEU A 80 26.04 -3.51 -9.71
C LEU A 80 26.60 -4.72 -8.97
N ASP A 81 26.97 -4.55 -7.71
CA ASP A 81 27.36 -5.64 -6.84
C ASP A 81 26.13 -6.23 -6.17
N THR A 82 25.91 -7.51 -6.35
CA THR A 82 24.73 -8.22 -5.87
C THR A 82 25.11 -9.37 -4.95
N LYS A 83 24.16 -9.74 -4.08
CA LYS A 83 24.30 -10.88 -3.17
C LYS A 83 23.05 -11.75 -3.22
N THR A 84 23.23 -13.06 -3.48
CA THR A 84 22.19 -14.07 -3.48
C THR A 84 22.54 -15.15 -2.46
N GLY A 85 21.88 -15.13 -1.29
CA GLY A 85 22.32 -15.93 -0.14
C GLY A 85 23.74 -15.52 0.30
N GLU A 86 24.71 -16.42 0.18
CA GLU A 86 26.12 -16.13 0.49
C GLU A 86 26.95 -15.83 -0.78
N GLU A 87 26.38 -16.01 -1.96
CA GLU A 87 27.07 -15.79 -3.24
C GLU A 87 27.04 -14.31 -3.63
N LYS A 88 28.23 -13.78 -3.96
CA LYS A 88 28.40 -12.44 -4.50
C LYS A 88 28.47 -12.49 -6.01
N GLY A 89 27.74 -11.57 -6.64
CA GLY A 89 27.70 -11.41 -8.09
C GLY A 89 27.99 -9.98 -8.50
N GLN A 90 28.28 -9.78 -9.78
CA GLN A 90 28.41 -8.46 -10.37
C GLN A 90 27.71 -8.43 -11.73
N SER A 91 26.94 -7.39 -11.95
CA SER A 91 26.23 -7.15 -13.21
C SER A 91 26.54 -5.76 -13.76
N LEU A 92 26.39 -5.58 -15.07
CA LEU A 92 26.59 -4.29 -15.75
C LEU A 92 25.27 -3.82 -16.35
N ALA A 93 24.96 -2.54 -16.18
CA ALA A 93 23.74 -1.97 -16.75
C ALA A 93 23.99 -0.58 -17.35
N ARG A 94 23.30 -0.25 -18.45
CA ARG A 94 23.31 1.11 -19.01
C ARG A 94 22.45 2.07 -18.21
N THR A 95 21.39 1.56 -17.62
CA THR A 95 20.42 2.35 -16.83
C THR A 95 20.00 1.55 -15.62
N VAL A 96 19.92 2.21 -14.48
CA VAL A 96 19.41 1.65 -13.23
C VAL A 96 18.20 2.46 -12.80
N VAL A 97 17.11 1.78 -12.45
CA VAL A 97 15.90 2.38 -11.88
C VAL A 97 15.71 1.85 -10.47
N PHE A 98 15.91 2.72 -9.47
CA PHE A 98 15.67 2.37 -8.09
C PHE A 98 14.17 2.45 -7.78
N ALA A 99 13.53 1.30 -7.66
CA ALA A 99 12.11 1.15 -7.35
C ALA A 99 11.90 0.46 -5.98
N THR A 100 12.72 0.81 -5.00
CA THR A 100 12.79 0.19 -3.67
C THR A 100 11.59 0.47 -2.78
N GLY A 101 10.79 1.47 -3.13
CA GLY A 101 9.63 1.91 -2.33
C GLY A 101 10.00 2.82 -1.15
N PRO A 102 9.06 3.66 -0.67
CA PRO A 102 9.33 4.64 0.39
C PRO A 102 9.07 4.12 1.82
N ILE A 103 8.44 2.94 1.99
CA ILE A 103 7.99 2.42 3.29
C ILE A 103 8.32 0.94 3.46
N THR A 104 9.56 0.58 3.13
CA THR A 104 10.02 -0.82 3.12
C THR A 104 10.43 -1.31 4.52
N GLU A 105 10.94 -0.43 5.37
CA GLU A 105 11.45 -0.80 6.68
C GLU A 105 10.55 -0.31 7.81
N ALA A 106 10.30 -1.21 8.77
CA ALA A 106 9.57 -0.88 9.98
C ALA A 106 10.42 0.02 10.88
N GLN A 107 9.90 1.19 11.24
CA GLN A 107 10.58 2.14 12.12
C GLN A 107 9.92 2.14 13.50
N ILE A 108 10.59 1.54 14.48
CA ILE A 108 10.15 1.58 15.88
C ILE A 108 10.71 2.86 16.53
N PRO A 109 9.85 3.71 17.11
CA PRO A 109 10.33 4.95 17.73
C PRO A 109 11.18 4.66 18.95
N SER A 110 12.25 5.45 19.15
CA SER A 110 13.03 5.39 20.37
C SER A 110 12.27 6.09 21.49
N LEU A 111 11.69 5.30 22.39
CA LEU A 111 10.94 5.79 23.55
C LEU A 111 11.63 5.35 24.84
N PRO A 112 11.79 6.24 25.83
CA PRO A 112 12.35 5.86 27.12
C PRO A 112 11.52 4.74 27.77
N GLY A 113 12.20 3.68 28.18
CA GLY A 113 11.57 2.54 28.85
C GLY A 113 10.94 1.51 27.93
N LEU A 114 11.02 1.64 26.60
CA LEU A 114 10.45 0.69 25.66
C LEU A 114 11.04 -0.73 25.87
N ASP A 115 12.35 -0.81 26.10
CA ASP A 115 13.06 -2.08 26.34
C ASP A 115 12.65 -2.76 27.65
N SER A 116 12.03 -2.04 28.57
CA SER A 116 11.55 -2.57 29.86
C SER A 116 10.12 -3.13 29.77
N PHE A 117 9.42 -2.89 28.67
CA PHE A 117 8.08 -3.43 28.46
C PHE A 117 8.10 -4.95 28.39
N LYS A 118 7.24 -5.59 29.16
CA LYS A 118 7.18 -7.06 29.30
C LYS A 118 6.05 -7.71 28.52
N GLY A 119 5.23 -6.91 27.83
CA GLY A 119 4.18 -7.42 26.97
C GLY A 119 4.67 -7.69 25.55
N GLU A 120 3.81 -8.22 24.71
CA GLU A 120 4.07 -8.39 23.28
C GLU A 120 4.10 -7.04 22.57
N MET A 121 5.06 -6.84 21.69
CA MET A 121 5.25 -5.62 20.92
C MET A 121 5.67 -5.95 19.50
N PHE A 122 4.99 -5.34 18.53
CA PHE A 122 5.33 -5.48 17.12
C PHE A 122 4.93 -4.24 16.33
N HIS A 123 5.59 -4.04 15.20
CA HIS A 123 5.23 -2.98 14.26
C HIS A 123 4.11 -3.45 13.32
N SER A 124 3.23 -2.54 12.88
CA SER A 124 2.11 -2.89 11.97
C SER A 124 2.55 -3.55 10.67
N ALA A 125 3.71 -3.18 10.11
CA ALA A 125 4.29 -3.82 8.93
C ALA A 125 4.83 -5.24 9.20
N GLN A 126 4.95 -5.64 10.46
CA GLN A 126 5.39 -6.95 10.91
C GLN A 126 4.34 -7.53 11.86
N TRP A 127 3.07 -7.55 11.40
CA TRP A 127 1.95 -7.96 12.22
C TRP A 127 2.10 -9.39 12.71
N ASN A 128 2.05 -9.58 14.04
CA ASN A 128 2.10 -10.91 14.64
C ASN A 128 0.70 -11.55 14.61
N HIS A 129 0.45 -12.39 13.61
CA HIS A 129 -0.83 -13.08 13.43
C HIS A 129 -1.06 -14.19 14.47
N ASP A 130 0.00 -14.70 15.10
CA ASP A 130 -0.09 -15.77 16.09
C ASP A 130 -0.45 -15.24 17.48
N TYR A 131 -0.42 -13.92 17.67
CA TYR A 131 -0.77 -13.29 18.95
C TYR A 131 -2.22 -12.85 19.00
N ASP A 132 -3.01 -13.56 19.82
CA ASP A 132 -4.43 -13.21 20.02
C ASP A 132 -4.59 -11.95 20.92
N LEU A 133 -5.21 -10.92 20.37
CA LEU A 133 -5.50 -9.66 21.04
C LEU A 133 -6.80 -9.70 21.86
N THR A 134 -7.58 -10.78 21.82
CA THR A 134 -8.88 -10.87 22.49
C THR A 134 -8.74 -10.68 24.00
N GLY A 135 -9.50 -9.72 24.54
CA GLY A 135 -9.50 -9.40 25.96
C GLY A 135 -8.21 -8.75 26.49
N LYS A 136 -7.25 -8.40 25.62
CA LYS A 136 -6.02 -7.72 26.02
C LYS A 136 -6.21 -6.21 26.15
N ARG A 137 -5.34 -5.57 26.93
CA ARG A 137 -5.15 -4.12 26.91
C ARG A 137 -4.12 -3.80 25.84
N VAL A 138 -4.48 -3.01 24.85
CA VAL A 138 -3.63 -2.69 23.70
C VAL A 138 -3.33 -1.21 23.66
N ALA A 139 -2.04 -0.88 23.48
CA ALA A 139 -1.56 0.46 23.21
C ALA A 139 -1.11 0.55 21.75
N VAL A 140 -1.63 1.54 21.03
CA VAL A 140 -1.24 1.84 19.65
C VAL A 140 -0.49 3.18 19.65
N ILE A 141 0.75 3.18 19.18
CA ILE A 141 1.57 4.38 19.07
C ILE A 141 1.58 4.84 17.61
N GLY A 142 0.94 5.97 17.36
CA GLY A 142 0.79 6.55 16.03
C GLY A 142 -0.63 6.42 15.46
N THR A 143 -0.94 7.35 14.54
CA THR A 143 -2.24 7.48 13.88
C THR A 143 -2.08 7.63 12.37
N GLY A 144 -1.06 6.98 11.79
CA GLY A 144 -0.84 6.92 10.35
C GLY A 144 -1.84 6.04 9.62
N ALA A 145 -1.69 5.92 8.30
CA ALA A 145 -2.60 5.17 7.43
C ALA A 145 -2.86 3.73 7.90
N SER A 146 -1.83 3.04 8.40
CA SER A 146 -2.00 1.68 8.95
C SER A 146 -2.90 1.66 10.20
N ALA A 147 -2.66 2.58 11.14
CA ALA A 147 -3.43 2.65 12.38
C ALA A 147 -4.91 2.94 12.12
N ILE A 148 -5.22 3.86 11.20
CA ILE A 148 -6.60 4.18 10.79
C ILE A 148 -7.33 2.92 10.28
N GLN A 149 -6.61 1.99 9.67
CA GLN A 149 -7.17 0.76 9.12
C GLN A 149 -7.32 -0.35 10.16
N PHE A 150 -6.28 -0.64 10.96
CA PHE A 150 -6.36 -1.77 11.89
C PHE A 150 -7.03 -1.44 13.23
N VAL A 151 -6.97 -0.20 13.73
CA VAL A 151 -7.59 0.18 15.01
C VAL A 151 -9.08 -0.17 15.07
N PRO A 152 -9.91 0.16 14.07
CA PRO A 152 -11.32 -0.24 14.06
C PRO A 152 -11.52 -1.77 14.01
N GLN A 153 -10.58 -2.51 13.44
CA GLN A 153 -10.68 -3.97 13.32
C GLN A 153 -10.34 -4.70 14.62
N ILE A 154 -9.44 -4.13 15.43
CA ILE A 154 -9.08 -4.74 16.71
C ILE A 154 -9.93 -4.26 17.87
N GLN A 155 -10.48 -3.03 17.81
CA GLN A 155 -11.25 -2.42 18.87
C GLN A 155 -12.35 -3.33 19.43
N PRO A 156 -13.17 -4.05 18.63
CA PRO A 156 -14.22 -4.91 19.15
C PRO A 156 -13.72 -6.15 19.91
N LYS A 157 -12.46 -6.52 19.75
CA LYS A 157 -11.86 -7.74 20.32
C LYS A 157 -11.09 -7.48 21.61
N VAL A 158 -10.52 -6.30 21.75
CA VAL A 158 -9.66 -5.97 22.88
C VAL A 158 -10.47 -5.52 24.09
N LYS A 159 -9.92 -5.70 25.29
CA LYS A 159 -10.55 -5.22 26.53
C LYS A 159 -10.47 -3.70 26.65
N GLU A 160 -9.33 -3.15 26.34
CA GLU A 160 -9.04 -1.71 26.40
C GLU A 160 -8.12 -1.35 25.22
N LEU A 161 -8.37 -0.22 24.57
CA LEU A 161 -7.57 0.29 23.47
C LEU A 161 -7.14 1.73 23.76
N HIS A 162 -5.85 1.94 23.83
CA HIS A 162 -5.24 3.25 24.03
C HIS A 162 -4.50 3.67 22.78
N VAL A 163 -4.88 4.78 22.15
CA VAL A 163 -4.24 5.29 20.94
C VAL A 163 -3.48 6.56 21.30
N PHE A 164 -2.16 6.52 21.10
CA PHE A 164 -1.27 7.64 21.35
C PHE A 164 -0.93 8.36 20.06
N GLN A 165 -1.24 9.65 19.99
CA GLN A 165 -0.94 10.48 18.82
C GLN A 165 -0.22 11.76 19.23
N ARG A 166 0.76 12.16 18.44
CA ARG A 166 1.44 13.44 18.59
C ARG A 166 0.67 14.56 17.90
N THR A 167 0.24 14.31 16.70
CA THR A 167 -0.50 15.27 15.87
C THR A 167 -1.70 14.55 15.26
N ALA A 168 -2.90 15.11 15.43
CA ALA A 168 -4.12 14.55 14.87
C ALA A 168 -4.09 14.67 13.33
N PRO A 169 -4.23 13.56 12.58
CA PRO A 169 -4.36 13.61 11.13
C PRO A 169 -5.77 14.07 10.74
N TRP A 170 -5.87 14.69 9.57
CA TRP A 170 -7.15 14.86 8.92
C TRP A 170 -7.63 13.51 8.39
N VAL A 171 -8.82 13.10 8.81
CA VAL A 171 -9.44 11.85 8.37
C VAL A 171 -10.70 12.19 7.60
N LEU A 172 -10.76 11.75 6.36
CA LEU A 172 -11.96 11.86 5.52
C LEU A 172 -12.68 10.51 5.48
N PRO A 173 -14.01 10.49 5.48
CA PRO A 173 -14.77 9.28 5.24
C PRO A 173 -14.37 8.64 3.91
N LYS A 174 -14.08 7.35 3.92
CA LYS A 174 -13.82 6.57 2.72
C LYS A 174 -15.13 5.95 2.23
N PRO A 175 -15.69 6.39 1.09
CA PRO A 175 -16.94 5.87 0.57
C PRO A 175 -16.71 4.51 -0.09
N ASP A 176 -16.37 3.50 0.72
CA ASP A 176 -16.16 2.15 0.24
C ASP A 176 -17.50 1.45 -0.01
N MET A 177 -17.58 0.72 -1.10
CA MET A 177 -18.76 -0.05 -1.48
C MET A 177 -18.34 -1.38 -2.10
N ASP A 178 -19.16 -2.39 -1.90
CA ASP A 178 -19.04 -3.69 -2.57
C ASP A 178 -19.36 -3.54 -4.06
N LEU A 179 -18.50 -4.07 -4.90
CA LEU A 179 -18.72 -4.20 -6.34
C LEU A 179 -19.33 -5.57 -6.59
N GLY A 180 -20.65 -5.68 -6.45
CA GLY A 180 -21.39 -6.93 -6.61
C GLY A 180 -21.10 -7.65 -7.94
N ASP A 181 -21.38 -8.95 -7.98
CA ASP A 181 -21.02 -9.83 -9.10
C ASP A 181 -21.58 -9.38 -10.45
N THR A 182 -22.76 -8.80 -10.47
CA THR A 182 -23.37 -8.23 -11.69
C THR A 182 -22.49 -7.12 -12.28
N SER A 183 -21.94 -6.24 -11.42
CA SER A 183 -21.05 -5.16 -11.86
C SER A 183 -19.75 -5.73 -12.42
N LYS A 184 -19.16 -6.73 -11.76
CA LYS A 184 -17.95 -7.42 -12.21
C LYS A 184 -18.13 -8.06 -13.57
N GLN A 185 -19.22 -8.81 -13.75
CA GLN A 185 -19.56 -9.45 -15.04
C GLN A 185 -19.78 -8.43 -16.17
N LEU A 186 -20.41 -7.30 -15.86
CA LEU A 186 -20.61 -6.23 -16.84
C LEU A 186 -19.29 -5.60 -17.26
N ILE A 187 -18.42 -5.33 -16.30
CA ILE A 187 -17.08 -4.77 -16.53
C ILE A 187 -16.23 -5.73 -17.36
N GLU A 188 -16.28 -7.02 -17.04
CA GLU A 188 -15.56 -8.06 -17.77
C GLU A 188 -15.99 -8.16 -19.23
N LYS A 189 -17.31 -8.14 -19.49
CA LYS A 189 -17.87 -8.23 -20.85
C LYS A 189 -17.66 -6.97 -21.69
N LEU A 190 -17.55 -5.82 -21.04
CA LEU A 190 -17.47 -4.50 -21.71
C LEU A 190 -16.26 -3.69 -21.21
N PRO A 191 -15.05 -3.98 -21.71
CA PRO A 191 -13.83 -3.26 -21.28
C PRO A 191 -13.88 -1.74 -21.45
N ILE A 192 -14.73 -1.23 -22.35
CA ILE A 192 -14.92 0.21 -22.54
C ILE A 192 -15.53 0.86 -21.30
N ILE A 193 -16.41 0.16 -20.58
CA ILE A 193 -17.02 0.64 -19.33
C ILE A 193 -15.93 0.82 -18.29
N GLN A 194 -15.04 -0.15 -18.16
CA GLN A 194 -13.93 -0.09 -17.21
C GLN A 194 -12.99 1.10 -17.49
N LYS A 195 -12.61 1.29 -18.74
CA LYS A 195 -11.77 2.44 -19.16
C LYS A 195 -12.46 3.78 -18.89
N SER A 196 -13.76 3.86 -19.21
CA SER A 196 -14.56 5.08 -18.99
C SER A 196 -14.72 5.37 -17.49
N TRP A 197 -14.99 4.35 -16.68
CA TRP A 197 -15.07 4.47 -15.23
C TRP A 197 -13.74 4.96 -14.64
N ARG A 198 -12.63 4.32 -15.02
CA ARG A 198 -11.28 4.75 -14.60
C ARG A 198 -11.04 6.23 -14.93
N LYS A 199 -11.39 6.65 -16.14
CA LYS A 199 -11.25 8.06 -16.57
C LYS A 199 -12.13 9.00 -15.73
N ALA A 200 -13.37 8.62 -15.46
CA ALA A 200 -14.30 9.41 -14.64
C ALA A 200 -13.77 9.58 -13.22
N VAL A 201 -13.32 8.48 -12.58
CA VAL A 201 -12.73 8.51 -11.22
C VAL A 201 -11.45 9.37 -11.20
N ALA A 202 -10.57 9.22 -12.19
CA ALA A 202 -9.36 10.05 -12.30
C ALA A 202 -9.68 11.54 -12.42
N THR A 203 -10.67 11.88 -13.25
CA THR A 203 -11.12 13.27 -13.42
C THR A 203 -11.70 13.83 -12.13
N SER A 204 -12.53 13.06 -11.42
CA SER A 204 -13.11 13.48 -10.13
C SER A 204 -12.03 13.77 -9.08
N LEU A 205 -11.02 12.90 -8.96
CA LEU A 205 -9.90 13.13 -8.05
C LEU A 205 -9.06 14.34 -8.44
N ASN A 206 -8.87 14.60 -9.74
CA ASN A 206 -8.17 15.80 -10.20
C ASN A 206 -8.93 17.07 -9.84
N VAL A 207 -10.27 17.07 -9.96
CA VAL A 207 -11.12 18.20 -9.55
C VAL A 207 -11.01 18.44 -8.04
N ILE A 208 -11.11 17.39 -7.24
CA ILE A 208 -10.93 17.47 -5.77
C ILE A 208 -9.54 18.02 -5.43
N ASN A 209 -8.49 17.51 -6.04
CA ASN A 209 -7.13 17.96 -5.82
C ASN A 209 -6.91 19.43 -6.24
N PHE A 210 -7.49 19.82 -7.34
CA PHE A 210 -7.49 21.24 -7.76
C PHE A 210 -8.16 22.14 -6.72
N GLY A 211 -9.33 21.73 -6.21
CA GLY A 211 -10.05 22.44 -5.16
C GLY A 211 -9.23 22.57 -3.87
N LEU A 212 -8.59 21.48 -3.42
CA LEU A 212 -7.74 21.48 -2.24
C LEU A 212 -6.51 22.40 -2.39
N ARG A 213 -5.93 22.47 -3.59
CA ARG A 213 -4.80 23.39 -3.89
C ARG A 213 -5.23 24.83 -4.06
N ASN A 214 -6.50 25.07 -4.35
CA ASN A 214 -7.07 26.41 -4.58
C ASN A 214 -8.29 26.62 -3.67
N PRO A 215 -8.10 26.88 -2.37
CA PRO A 215 -9.20 26.97 -1.39
C PRO A 215 -10.26 28.00 -1.77
N ALA A 216 -9.90 29.06 -2.52
CA ALA A 216 -10.85 30.06 -3.03
C ALA A 216 -11.89 29.44 -3.99
N ALA A 217 -11.53 28.39 -4.71
CA ALA A 217 -12.44 27.68 -5.60
C ALA A 217 -13.49 26.84 -4.86
N LEU A 218 -13.26 26.52 -3.58
CA LEU A 218 -14.16 25.77 -2.72
C LEU A 218 -15.09 26.65 -1.87
N GLN A 219 -14.91 27.97 -1.85
CA GLN A 219 -15.73 28.90 -1.07
C GLN A 219 -17.25 28.79 -1.35
N PRO A 220 -17.72 28.62 -2.59
CA PRO A 220 -19.15 28.46 -2.86
C PRO A 220 -19.77 27.23 -2.21
N VAL A 221 -18.98 26.14 -2.06
CA VAL A 221 -19.45 24.87 -1.45
C VAL A 221 -19.54 25.00 0.07
N SER A 222 -18.61 25.73 0.69
CA SER A 222 -18.57 25.93 2.15
C SER A 222 -19.68 26.88 2.65
N THR A 223 -20.13 27.81 1.81
CA THR A 223 -21.25 28.71 2.14
C THR A 223 -22.63 28.05 2.00
N ALA A 224 -22.75 27.03 1.16
CA ALA A 224 -23.98 26.25 1.01
C ALA A 224 -24.17 25.17 2.10
N ALA A 225 -23.13 24.89 2.88
CA ALA A 225 -23.14 23.89 3.98
C ALA A 225 -23.32 24.50 5.38
N LYS A 226 -23.56 25.80 5.47
CA LYS A 226 -23.99 26.53 6.66
C LYS A 226 -25.48 26.83 6.61
#